data_49e6694c80451a260a988c02c9c3a6c2
#
_entry.id   49e6694c80451a260a988c02c9c3a6c2
#
_cell.length_a   1.000
_cell.length_b   1.000
_cell.length_c   1.000
_cell.angle_alpha   90.00
_cell.angle_beta   90.00
_cell.angle_gamma   90.00
#
_symmetry.space_group_name_H-M   'P 1'
#
loop_
_entity.id
_entity.type
_entity.pdbx_description
1 polymer ?
#
loop_
_entity_poly.entity_id
_entity_poly.type
_entity_poly.pdbx_seq_one_letter_code
_entity_poly.pdbx_strand_id
1 'polypeptide(L)'
;MADPYATLGVPRTASEADIKKAYRKLAKELHPDRNKDNPKASERFSQATNAYDLLNDKDKRARFDRGEIDGEGNPASPFGFGSGGGGQGGFKPGSGGGGDFGFGGDPSDVNDLFEGLFGGSSGRGGGFASGFGGFGRKPQPKGANIAYKLTVPFVDAATLAPQRIALADGKTIDLKLPAGVENGTQMRLGGKGQAGPGGTGDGIVTITIQPHRFFNRVGDDVRIDLPISLSEAVLGASVRVPTVEGAVMLTVPAGSTSGKTLRLRGRGFHGKGGTRGDQLVTLMVDLPVGDDALVEFVRGWKDRDTGNPRSGMGV
;
A
#
# COMPACT_ATOMS: atom_id res chain seq x y z
N MET A 1 -2.63 -33.25 -26.67
CA MET A 1 -2.17 -31.92 -26.25
C MET A 1 -3.40 -31.07 -25.97
N ALA A 2 -3.46 -30.36 -24.83
CA ALA A 2 -4.63 -29.59 -24.49
C ALA A 2 -4.60 -28.26 -25.26
N ASP A 3 -5.71 -27.88 -25.90
CA ASP A 3 -5.88 -26.59 -26.55
C ASP A 3 -5.89 -25.47 -25.46
N PRO A 4 -5.01 -24.46 -25.52
CA PRO A 4 -4.94 -23.39 -24.51
C PRO A 4 -6.25 -22.62 -24.37
N TYR A 5 -7.04 -22.44 -25.40
CA TYR A 5 -8.37 -21.86 -25.31
C TYR A 5 -9.35 -22.74 -24.52
N ALA A 6 -9.30 -24.06 -24.77
CA ALA A 6 -10.10 -25.02 -23.99
C ALA A 6 -9.65 -25.12 -22.54
N THR A 7 -8.35 -24.99 -22.26
CA THR A 7 -7.78 -24.98 -20.90
C THR A 7 -8.28 -23.79 -20.10
N LEU A 8 -8.41 -22.61 -20.71
CA LEU A 8 -8.97 -21.42 -20.07
C LEU A 8 -10.51 -21.37 -20.12
N GLY A 9 -11.15 -22.26 -20.88
CA GLY A 9 -12.60 -22.28 -21.04
C GLY A 9 -13.16 -21.11 -21.84
N VAL A 10 -12.40 -20.61 -22.83
CA VAL A 10 -12.79 -19.51 -23.71
C VAL A 10 -12.83 -19.92 -25.18
N PRO A 11 -13.66 -19.30 -26.02
CA PRO A 11 -13.66 -19.55 -27.43
C PRO A 11 -12.37 -19.01 -28.12
N ARG A 12 -11.98 -19.55 -29.26
CA ARG A 12 -10.81 -19.08 -30.04
C ARG A 12 -10.92 -17.61 -30.47
N THR A 13 -12.14 -17.08 -30.55
CA THR A 13 -12.45 -15.69 -30.87
C THR A 13 -12.41 -14.75 -29.66
N ALA A 14 -12.07 -15.27 -28.47
CA ALA A 14 -12.07 -14.50 -27.23
C ALA A 14 -11.13 -13.29 -27.30
N SER A 15 -11.57 -12.17 -26.75
CA SER A 15 -10.75 -10.97 -26.61
C SER A 15 -9.65 -11.17 -25.55
N GLU A 16 -8.59 -10.35 -25.60
CA GLU A 16 -7.54 -10.33 -24.60
C GLU A 16 -8.11 -10.11 -23.18
N ALA A 17 -9.14 -9.25 -23.07
CA ALA A 17 -9.84 -9.00 -21.82
C ALA A 17 -10.56 -10.24 -21.28
N ASP A 18 -11.18 -11.04 -22.16
CA ASP A 18 -11.87 -12.28 -21.78
C ASP A 18 -10.89 -13.37 -21.35
N ILE A 19 -9.77 -13.50 -22.06
CA ILE A 19 -8.67 -14.42 -21.70
C ILE A 19 -8.14 -14.09 -20.31
N LYS A 20 -7.86 -12.82 -20.04
CA LYS A 20 -7.39 -12.33 -18.75
C LYS A 20 -8.41 -12.55 -17.62
N LYS A 21 -9.69 -12.35 -17.91
CA LYS A 21 -10.80 -12.58 -16.96
C LYS A 21 -10.94 -14.08 -16.63
N ALA A 22 -10.88 -14.94 -17.64
CA ALA A 22 -10.96 -16.40 -17.47
C ALA A 22 -9.78 -16.94 -16.63
N TYR A 23 -8.55 -16.50 -16.94
CA TYR A 23 -7.37 -16.87 -16.16
C TYR A 23 -7.48 -16.44 -14.68
N ARG A 24 -7.88 -15.20 -14.41
CA ARG A 24 -8.05 -14.72 -13.02
C ARG A 24 -9.06 -15.56 -12.24
N LYS A 25 -10.13 -16.00 -12.89
CA LYS A 25 -11.13 -16.87 -12.25
C LYS A 25 -10.52 -18.22 -11.90
N LEU A 26 -9.86 -18.88 -12.85
CA LEU A 26 -9.20 -20.17 -12.64
C LEU A 26 -8.07 -20.07 -11.60
N ALA A 27 -7.26 -19.02 -11.65
CA ALA A 27 -6.18 -18.81 -10.69
C ALA A 27 -6.72 -18.66 -9.25
N LYS A 28 -7.88 -18.00 -9.05
CA LYS A 28 -8.52 -17.89 -7.75
C LYS A 28 -9.14 -19.21 -7.26
N GLU A 29 -9.69 -20.02 -8.18
CA GLU A 29 -10.30 -21.33 -7.88
C GLU A 29 -9.24 -22.38 -7.58
N LEU A 30 -8.14 -22.39 -8.33
CA LEU A 30 -7.09 -23.41 -8.25
C LEU A 30 -5.89 -22.97 -7.39
N HIS A 31 -6.00 -21.86 -6.66
CA HIS A 31 -4.90 -21.33 -5.82
C HIS A 31 -4.39 -22.38 -4.83
N PRO A 32 -3.06 -22.57 -4.71
CA PRO A 32 -2.47 -23.59 -3.85
C PRO A 32 -2.89 -23.48 -2.39
N ASP A 33 -3.07 -22.25 -1.87
CA ASP A 33 -3.52 -22.05 -0.49
C ASP A 33 -4.94 -22.56 -0.21
N ARG A 34 -5.78 -22.63 -1.24
CA ARG A 34 -7.16 -23.15 -1.12
C ARG A 34 -7.27 -24.63 -1.44
N ASN A 35 -6.25 -25.20 -2.06
CA ASN A 35 -6.22 -26.57 -2.58
C ASN A 35 -4.96 -27.34 -2.14
N LYS A 36 -4.49 -27.14 -0.91
CA LYS A 36 -3.21 -27.66 -0.39
C LYS A 36 -3.04 -29.18 -0.55
N ASP A 37 -4.14 -29.91 -0.50
CA ASP A 37 -4.12 -31.38 -0.56
C ASP A 37 -4.61 -31.95 -1.90
N ASN A 38 -4.74 -31.12 -2.93
CA ASN A 38 -5.24 -31.56 -4.23
C ASN A 38 -4.17 -31.42 -5.34
N PRO A 39 -3.40 -32.51 -5.64
CA PRO A 39 -2.36 -32.45 -6.67
C PRO A 39 -2.92 -32.15 -8.07
N LYS A 40 -4.17 -32.53 -8.36
CA LYS A 40 -4.84 -32.21 -9.62
C LYS A 40 -5.13 -30.72 -9.77
N ALA A 41 -5.32 -29.98 -8.67
CA ALA A 41 -5.52 -28.54 -8.71
C ALA A 41 -4.21 -27.82 -9.09
N SER A 42 -3.08 -28.27 -8.55
CA SER A 42 -1.75 -27.75 -8.89
C SER A 42 -1.40 -27.96 -10.36
N GLU A 43 -1.67 -29.14 -10.89
CA GLU A 43 -1.44 -29.45 -12.29
C GLU A 43 -2.31 -28.58 -13.21
N ARG A 44 -3.60 -28.45 -12.89
CA ARG A 44 -4.54 -27.60 -13.65
C ARG A 44 -4.17 -26.11 -13.56
N PHE A 45 -3.66 -25.67 -12.41
CA PHE A 45 -3.16 -24.30 -12.26
C PHE A 45 -1.96 -24.03 -13.17
N SER A 46 -0.99 -24.96 -13.23
CA SER A 46 0.16 -24.85 -14.13
C SER A 46 -0.26 -24.83 -15.59
N GLN A 47 -1.20 -25.71 -16.00
CA GLN A 47 -1.76 -25.73 -17.35
C GLN A 47 -2.46 -24.42 -17.71
N ALA A 48 -3.24 -23.86 -16.79
CA ALA A 48 -3.94 -22.59 -16.99
C ALA A 48 -2.95 -21.40 -17.12
N THR A 49 -1.85 -21.43 -16.37
CA THR A 49 -0.79 -20.41 -16.45
C THR A 49 -0.08 -20.47 -17.79
N ASN A 50 0.33 -21.65 -18.24
CA ASN A 50 0.97 -21.83 -19.54
C ASN A 50 0.06 -21.40 -20.70
N ALA A 51 -1.23 -21.76 -20.63
CA ALA A 51 -2.23 -21.34 -21.61
C ALA A 51 -2.43 -19.82 -21.65
N TYR A 52 -2.43 -19.18 -20.49
CA TYR A 52 -2.52 -17.73 -20.41
C TYR A 52 -1.29 -17.03 -20.98
N ASP A 53 -0.09 -17.49 -20.67
CA ASP A 53 1.17 -16.92 -21.17
C ASP A 53 1.28 -17.01 -22.69
N LEU A 54 0.78 -18.09 -23.27
CA LEU A 54 0.74 -18.27 -24.72
C LEU A 54 -0.28 -17.35 -25.39
N LEU A 55 -1.50 -17.21 -24.81
CA LEU A 55 -2.60 -16.44 -25.41
C LEU A 55 -2.56 -14.95 -25.11
N ASN A 56 -1.87 -14.54 -24.05
CA ASN A 56 -1.71 -13.13 -23.67
C ASN A 56 -0.68 -12.40 -24.55
N ASP A 57 0.27 -13.12 -25.09
CA ASP A 57 1.26 -12.61 -26.05
C ASP A 57 0.69 -12.68 -27.48
N LYS A 58 0.54 -11.54 -28.13
CA LYS A 58 -0.06 -11.43 -29.48
C LYS A 58 0.70 -12.22 -30.52
N ASP A 59 2.03 -12.25 -30.44
CA ASP A 59 2.88 -12.94 -31.41
C ASP A 59 2.80 -14.46 -31.19
N LYS A 60 2.86 -14.91 -29.94
CA LYS A 60 2.71 -16.33 -29.60
C LYS A 60 1.31 -16.84 -29.96
N ARG A 61 0.27 -16.09 -29.63
CA ARG A 61 -1.11 -16.41 -29.99
C ARG A 61 -1.28 -16.55 -31.51
N ALA A 62 -0.78 -15.57 -32.29
CA ALA A 62 -0.85 -15.62 -33.75
C ALA A 62 -0.09 -16.81 -34.33
N ARG A 63 1.06 -17.17 -33.74
CA ARG A 63 1.82 -18.36 -34.17
C ARG A 63 1.10 -19.66 -33.83
N PHE A 64 0.47 -19.74 -32.66
CA PHE A 64 -0.36 -20.89 -32.29
C PHE A 64 -1.58 -21.02 -33.20
N ASP A 65 -2.28 -19.92 -33.48
CA ASP A 65 -3.46 -19.91 -34.35
C ASP A 65 -3.12 -20.30 -35.79
N ARG A 66 -1.87 -20.06 -36.24
CA ARG A 66 -1.34 -20.54 -37.54
C ARG A 66 -0.78 -21.96 -37.51
N GLY A 67 -0.73 -22.61 -36.34
CA GLY A 67 -0.17 -23.95 -36.18
C GLY A 67 1.37 -24.01 -36.22
N GLU A 68 2.06 -22.91 -36.05
CA GLU A 68 3.53 -22.81 -36.01
C GLU A 68 4.13 -23.29 -34.69
N ILE A 69 3.36 -23.18 -33.60
CA ILE A 69 3.74 -23.66 -32.29
C ILE A 69 2.60 -24.50 -31.70
N ASP A 70 2.95 -25.41 -30.79
CA ASP A 70 2.00 -26.24 -30.05
C ASP A 70 1.43 -25.49 -28.82
N GLY A 71 0.54 -26.12 -28.04
CA GLY A 71 -0.06 -25.53 -26.83
C GLY A 71 0.91 -25.27 -25.68
N GLU A 72 2.14 -25.70 -25.79
CA GLU A 72 3.24 -25.45 -24.83
C GLU A 72 4.23 -24.40 -25.35
N GLY A 73 3.98 -23.88 -26.57
CA GLY A 73 4.83 -22.86 -27.19
C GLY A 73 6.04 -23.40 -27.96
N ASN A 74 6.16 -24.72 -28.11
CA ASN A 74 7.22 -25.35 -28.89
C ASN A 74 6.89 -25.30 -30.38
N PRO A 75 7.90 -25.22 -31.28
CA PRO A 75 7.66 -25.27 -32.72
C PRO A 75 6.92 -26.55 -33.12
N ALA A 76 5.73 -26.40 -33.68
CA ALA A 76 5.02 -27.52 -34.27
C ALA A 76 5.75 -27.91 -35.57
N SER A 77 6.42 -29.05 -35.56
CA SER A 77 7.09 -29.57 -36.78
C SER A 77 6.06 -29.86 -37.88
N PRO A 78 6.08 -29.14 -39.02
CA PRO A 78 5.09 -29.34 -40.10
C PRO A 78 5.28 -30.59 -40.90
N PHE A 79 6.29 -31.43 -40.61
CA PHE A 79 6.58 -32.61 -41.39
C PHE A 79 6.94 -33.81 -40.51
N GLY A 80 5.99 -34.71 -40.38
CA GLY A 80 6.26 -36.08 -39.98
C GLY A 80 7.06 -36.79 -41.07
N PHE A 81 8.37 -36.91 -40.87
CA PHE A 81 9.16 -37.92 -41.57
C PHE A 81 9.64 -38.92 -40.53
N GLY A 82 8.98 -40.06 -40.55
CA GLY A 82 9.42 -41.23 -39.82
C GLY A 82 10.67 -41.81 -40.45
N SER A 83 11.30 -42.59 -39.65
CA SER A 83 12.23 -43.63 -39.98
C SER A 83 13.68 -43.47 -39.55
N GLY A 84 14.03 -44.23 -38.55
CA GLY A 84 15.12 -45.19 -38.62
C GLY A 84 16.54 -44.67 -38.40
N GLY A 85 17.16 -45.15 -37.36
CA GLY A 85 18.61 -45.14 -37.31
C GLY A 85 19.16 -45.07 -35.86
N GLY A 86 19.50 -46.22 -35.33
CA GLY A 86 20.03 -46.46 -34.01
C GLY A 86 21.34 -45.70 -33.71
N GLY A 87 21.55 -45.46 -32.49
CA GLY A 87 22.79 -44.87 -31.91
C GLY A 87 22.76 -45.00 -30.40
N GLN A 88 23.33 -46.07 -29.94
CA GLN A 88 23.57 -46.48 -28.56
C GLN A 88 24.49 -45.46 -27.83
N GLY A 89 24.04 -44.96 -26.70
CA GLY A 89 24.86 -44.10 -25.84
C GLY A 89 24.19 -43.90 -24.50
N GLY A 90 24.42 -44.85 -23.60
CA GLY A 90 23.90 -44.82 -22.26
C GLY A 90 24.47 -43.67 -21.41
N PHE A 91 23.64 -43.04 -20.63
CA PHE A 91 24.05 -42.18 -19.55
C PHE A 91 23.33 -42.58 -18.25
N LYS A 92 24.14 -42.93 -17.24
CA LYS A 92 23.73 -43.34 -15.92
C LYS A 92 23.12 -42.17 -15.14
N PRO A 93 22.09 -42.39 -14.28
CA PRO A 93 21.61 -41.41 -13.34
C PRO A 93 22.51 -41.39 -12.09
N GLY A 94 23.09 -40.25 -11.83
CA GLY A 94 23.80 -39.92 -10.59
C GLY A 94 22.91 -39.22 -9.58
N SER A 95 22.77 -39.84 -8.48
CA SER A 95 22.22 -39.46 -7.16
C SER A 95 22.65 -38.09 -6.65
N GLY A 96 21.76 -37.38 -5.98
CA GLY A 96 22.13 -36.55 -4.84
C GLY A 96 21.51 -35.15 -4.78
N GLY A 97 20.73 -34.90 -3.76
CA GLY A 97 20.57 -33.57 -3.20
C GLY A 97 19.13 -33.04 -3.08
N GLY A 98 18.43 -33.45 -2.03
CA GLY A 98 17.19 -32.81 -1.59
C GLY A 98 17.46 -31.40 -1.10
N GLY A 99 16.73 -30.43 -1.59
CA GLY A 99 16.62 -29.07 -1.09
C GLY A 99 15.18 -28.84 -0.70
N ASP A 100 14.96 -28.79 0.59
CA ASP A 100 13.73 -28.41 1.27
C ASP A 100 13.43 -26.92 0.96
N PHE A 101 12.41 -26.64 0.19
CA PHE A 101 11.88 -25.31 -0.02
C PHE A 101 10.68 -25.08 0.89
N GLY A 102 10.97 -24.62 2.13
CA GLY A 102 9.98 -24.12 3.06
C GLY A 102 9.26 -22.88 2.49
N PHE A 103 7.98 -23.02 2.18
CA PHE A 103 7.09 -21.96 1.75
C PHE A 103 6.51 -21.28 3.00
N GLY A 104 6.98 -20.07 3.31
CA GLY A 104 6.39 -19.16 4.30
C GLY A 104 6.81 -17.73 4.01
N GLY A 105 6.00 -16.98 3.29
CA GLY A 105 6.27 -15.57 2.97
C GLY A 105 5.07 -14.86 2.33
N ASP A 106 4.92 -13.61 2.64
CA ASP A 106 3.95 -12.57 2.35
C ASP A 106 3.53 -12.47 0.85
N PRO A 107 2.28 -12.04 0.52
CA PRO A 107 1.78 -11.91 -0.87
C PRO A 107 2.53 -10.93 -1.78
N SER A 108 3.46 -10.12 -1.25
CA SER A 108 4.35 -9.26 -2.03
C SER A 108 5.50 -9.99 -2.70
N ASP A 109 5.86 -11.19 -2.22
CA ASP A 109 6.99 -11.96 -2.73
C ASP A 109 6.70 -12.73 -4.04
N VAL A 110 5.43 -12.80 -4.44
CA VAL A 110 5.03 -13.53 -5.66
C VAL A 110 5.56 -12.85 -6.93
N ASN A 111 5.77 -11.54 -6.89
CA ASN A 111 6.29 -10.79 -8.03
C ASN A 111 7.82 -10.96 -8.18
N ASP A 112 8.54 -11.06 -7.06
CA ASP A 112 9.99 -11.32 -7.05
C ASP A 112 10.32 -12.78 -7.40
N LEU A 113 9.44 -13.71 -6.99
CA LEU A 113 9.57 -15.12 -7.35
C LEU A 113 9.33 -15.35 -8.84
N PHE A 114 8.44 -14.56 -9.44
CA PHE A 114 8.13 -14.61 -10.86
C PHE A 114 9.30 -14.05 -11.71
N GLU A 115 9.94 -12.99 -11.25
CA GLU A 115 11.10 -12.40 -11.92
C GLU A 115 12.34 -13.30 -11.79
N GLY A 116 12.50 -14.02 -10.67
CA GLY A 116 13.59 -14.99 -10.45
C GLY A 116 13.44 -16.29 -11.22
N LEU A 117 12.20 -16.73 -11.50
CA LEU A 117 11.94 -18.00 -12.20
C LEU A 117 11.97 -17.85 -13.73
N PHE A 118 11.65 -16.66 -14.25
CA PHE A 118 11.61 -16.39 -15.68
C PHE A 118 12.71 -15.44 -16.18
N GLY A 119 13.47 -14.80 -15.29
CA GLY A 119 14.53 -13.84 -15.63
C GLY A 119 15.95 -14.42 -15.68
N GLY A 120 16.16 -15.67 -15.34
CA GLY A 120 17.49 -16.21 -15.10
C GLY A 120 17.76 -17.55 -15.78
N SER A 121 17.92 -17.58 -17.09
CA SER A 121 18.60 -18.69 -17.75
C SER A 121 19.79 -18.17 -18.56
N SER A 122 20.94 -18.11 -17.91
CA SER A 122 22.21 -18.06 -18.61
C SER A 122 23.18 -19.04 -17.95
N GLY A 123 23.34 -20.20 -18.57
CA GLY A 123 24.36 -21.14 -18.11
C GLY A 123 24.56 -22.34 -19.03
N ARG A 124 25.39 -22.20 -20.02
CA ARG A 124 26.23 -23.27 -20.63
C ARG A 124 25.61 -24.25 -21.61
N GLY A 125 26.06 -24.12 -22.85
CA GLY A 125 26.15 -25.24 -23.82
C GLY A 125 26.06 -24.83 -25.28
N GLY A 126 27.19 -24.54 -25.90
CA GLY A 126 27.63 -24.91 -27.23
C GLY A 126 26.78 -24.68 -28.48
N GLY A 127 27.24 -23.74 -29.34
CA GLY A 127 27.37 -23.97 -30.77
C GLY A 127 26.15 -23.75 -31.69
N PHE A 128 26.38 -22.88 -32.67
CA PHE A 128 25.60 -22.58 -33.88
C PHE A 128 24.57 -21.45 -33.81
N ALA A 129 25.01 -20.26 -34.14
CA ALA A 129 24.28 -19.36 -35.02
C ALA A 129 25.15 -18.16 -35.38
N SER A 130 25.83 -18.24 -36.50
CA SER A 130 26.24 -17.05 -37.29
C SER A 130 24.99 -16.37 -37.83
N GLY A 131 24.89 -15.05 -37.59
CA GLY A 131 24.20 -14.13 -38.44
C GLY A 131 22.78 -13.74 -38.05
N PHE A 132 22.68 -12.82 -37.13
CA PHE A 132 21.85 -11.62 -37.31
C PHE A 132 22.23 -10.62 -36.17
N GLY A 133 22.94 -9.56 -36.57
CA GLY A 133 23.39 -8.52 -35.68
C GLY A 133 22.19 -7.71 -35.16
N GLY A 134 21.82 -7.98 -33.93
CA GLY A 134 21.02 -7.10 -33.12
C GLY A 134 21.76 -6.87 -31.80
N PHE A 135 22.49 -5.76 -31.67
CA PHE A 135 23.14 -5.33 -30.43
C PHE A 135 22.07 -5.12 -29.35
N GLY A 136 21.62 -6.18 -28.72
CA GLY A 136 20.95 -6.12 -27.42
C GLY A 136 21.95 -5.60 -26.39
N ARG A 137 22.09 -4.27 -26.24
CA ARG A 137 22.78 -3.67 -25.10
C ARG A 137 22.11 -4.22 -23.84
N LYS A 138 22.84 -4.99 -23.04
CA LYS A 138 22.40 -5.35 -21.68
C LYS A 138 21.90 -4.07 -21.03
N PRO A 139 20.68 -4.02 -20.45
CA PRO A 139 20.21 -2.84 -19.76
C PRO A 139 21.23 -2.46 -18.69
N GLN A 140 21.81 -1.29 -18.82
CA GLN A 140 22.78 -0.81 -17.85
C GLN A 140 22.06 -0.58 -16.52
N PRO A 141 22.68 -0.87 -15.37
CA PRO A 141 22.04 -0.70 -14.08
C PRO A 141 21.73 0.78 -13.81
N LYS A 142 20.53 1.05 -13.32
CA LYS A 142 20.16 2.37 -12.82
C LYS A 142 21.01 2.74 -11.61
N GLY A 143 21.16 4.02 -11.35
CA GLY A 143 21.82 4.53 -10.15
C GLY A 143 21.09 4.09 -8.87
N ALA A 144 21.79 4.16 -7.75
CA ALA A 144 21.22 3.81 -6.44
C ALA A 144 20.12 4.80 -6.03
N ASN A 145 19.15 4.31 -5.24
CA ASN A 145 18.13 5.14 -4.64
C ASN A 145 18.72 5.99 -3.51
N ILE A 146 18.19 7.21 -3.31
CA ILE A 146 18.57 8.11 -2.23
C ILE A 146 17.41 8.20 -1.24
N ALA A 147 17.69 7.96 0.04
CA ALA A 147 16.71 8.15 1.11
C ALA A 147 16.68 9.60 1.58
N TYR A 148 15.50 10.19 1.65
CA TYR A 148 15.24 11.52 2.18
C TYR A 148 14.33 11.41 3.40
N LYS A 149 14.52 12.29 4.39
CA LYS A 149 13.63 12.45 5.53
C LYS A 149 12.93 13.80 5.42
N LEU A 150 11.61 13.81 5.49
CA LEU A 150 10.80 15.01 5.47
C LEU A 150 10.02 15.13 6.76
N THR A 151 10.31 16.17 7.54
CA THR A 151 9.58 16.49 8.75
C THR A 151 8.49 17.50 8.43
N VAL A 152 7.24 17.12 8.67
CA VAL A 152 6.06 17.90 8.32
C VAL A 152 5.37 18.42 9.59
N PRO A 153 5.05 19.71 9.72
CA PRO A 153 4.24 20.23 10.81
C PRO A 153 2.87 19.54 10.87
N PHE A 154 2.33 19.35 12.08
CA PHE A 154 1.04 18.69 12.31
C PHE A 154 -0.10 19.30 11.48
N VAL A 155 -0.18 20.64 11.47
CA VAL A 155 -1.21 21.40 10.75
C VAL A 155 -1.09 21.17 9.24
N ASP A 156 0.13 21.21 8.71
CA ASP A 156 0.39 20.99 7.28
C ASP A 156 0.03 19.56 6.86
N ALA A 157 0.31 18.58 7.71
CA ALA A 157 -0.09 17.20 7.47
C ALA A 157 -1.61 17.02 7.47
N ALA A 158 -2.32 17.70 8.38
CA ALA A 158 -3.78 17.65 8.49
C ALA A 158 -4.48 18.33 7.30
N THR A 159 -3.89 19.44 6.79
CA THR A 159 -4.45 20.23 5.68
C THR A 159 -3.90 19.81 4.30
N LEU A 160 -2.98 18.85 4.24
CA LEU A 160 -2.25 18.45 3.04
C LEU A 160 -1.52 19.60 2.36
N ALA A 161 -0.99 20.55 3.15
CA ALA A 161 -0.25 21.69 2.63
C ALA A 161 1.01 21.20 1.88
N PRO A 162 1.34 21.80 0.71
CA PRO A 162 2.53 21.44 -0.05
C PRO A 162 3.80 21.63 0.79
N GLN A 163 4.71 20.67 0.73
CA GLN A 163 5.97 20.70 1.45
C GLN A 163 7.14 20.87 0.49
N ARG A 164 8.15 21.62 0.90
CA ARG A 164 9.38 21.80 0.11
C ARG A 164 10.47 20.87 0.62
N ILE A 165 11.09 20.13 -0.30
CA ILE A 165 12.23 19.27 -0.01
C ILE A 165 13.41 19.63 -0.91
N ALA A 166 14.60 19.78 -0.29
CA ALA A 166 15.84 19.91 -1.03
C ALA A 166 16.37 18.52 -1.38
N LEU A 167 16.72 18.34 -2.64
CA LEU A 167 17.28 17.10 -3.18
C LEU A 167 18.82 17.13 -3.15
N ALA A 168 19.44 15.96 -3.29
CA ALA A 168 20.90 15.82 -3.31
C ALA A 168 21.56 16.54 -4.50
N ASP A 169 20.81 16.83 -5.57
CA ASP A 169 21.25 17.61 -6.72
C ASP A 169 21.16 19.13 -6.49
N GLY A 170 20.85 19.59 -5.27
CA GLY A 170 20.69 21.00 -4.89
C GLY A 170 19.37 21.61 -5.34
N LYS A 171 18.51 20.90 -6.04
CA LYS A 171 17.20 21.39 -6.45
C LYS A 171 16.17 21.25 -5.35
N THR A 172 15.27 22.22 -5.25
CA THR A 172 14.12 22.16 -4.35
C THR A 172 12.88 21.79 -5.16
N ILE A 173 12.07 20.87 -4.64
CA ILE A 173 10.80 20.48 -5.24
C ILE A 173 9.66 20.65 -4.25
N ASP A 174 8.48 21.00 -4.75
CA ASP A 174 7.24 21.00 -3.96
C ASP A 174 6.61 19.60 -4.00
N LEU A 175 6.44 19.02 -2.83
CA LEU A 175 5.88 17.70 -2.61
C LEU A 175 4.45 17.82 -2.10
N LYS A 176 3.50 17.22 -2.80
CA LYS A 176 2.12 17.11 -2.34
C LYS A 176 1.99 15.88 -1.42
N LEU A 177 1.46 16.11 -0.22
CA LEU A 177 1.22 15.03 0.72
C LEU A 177 0.03 14.17 0.26
N PRO A 178 0.10 12.84 0.41
CA PRO A 178 -1.03 11.97 0.12
C PRO A 178 -2.09 12.07 1.22
N ALA A 179 -3.36 11.89 0.85
CA ALA A 179 -4.42 11.71 1.84
C ALA A 179 -4.14 10.47 2.72
N GLY A 180 -4.43 10.58 4.01
CA GLY A 180 -4.11 9.52 4.98
C GLY A 180 -2.60 9.41 5.29
N VAL A 181 -1.84 10.50 5.12
CA VAL A 181 -0.41 10.51 5.50
C VAL A 181 -0.24 10.22 6.99
N GLU A 182 0.70 9.33 7.32
CA GLU A 182 1.05 8.91 8.67
C GLU A 182 2.57 8.99 8.88
N ASN A 183 3.03 8.87 10.12
CA ASN A 183 4.45 8.71 10.41
C ASN A 183 4.99 7.46 9.71
N GLY A 184 6.13 7.61 9.02
CA GLY A 184 6.75 6.53 8.26
C GLY A 184 6.19 6.35 6.85
N THR A 185 5.20 7.15 6.43
CA THR A 185 4.72 7.12 5.03
C THR A 185 5.88 7.38 4.08
N GLN A 186 6.08 6.46 3.12
CA GLN A 186 7.11 6.57 2.11
C GLN A 186 6.53 7.03 0.78
N MET A 187 7.23 7.97 0.14
CA MET A 187 6.90 8.47 -1.19
C MET A 187 8.09 8.31 -2.12
N ARG A 188 7.83 7.79 -3.31
CA ARG A 188 8.84 7.60 -4.35
C ARG A 188 8.88 8.81 -5.27
N LEU A 189 10.05 9.39 -5.43
CA LEU A 189 10.34 10.46 -6.37
C LEU A 189 11.15 9.88 -7.55
N GLY A 190 10.48 9.62 -8.65
CA GLY A 190 11.10 9.02 -9.83
C GLY A 190 12.28 9.83 -10.34
N GLY A 191 13.43 9.17 -10.59
CA GLY A 191 14.63 9.80 -11.14
C GLY A 191 15.31 10.82 -10.22
N LYS A 192 15.10 10.76 -8.90
CA LYS A 192 15.70 11.65 -7.88
C LYS A 192 16.73 10.94 -7.00
N GLY A 193 17.23 9.79 -7.43
CA GLY A 193 18.34 9.05 -6.85
C GLY A 193 19.69 9.45 -7.47
N GLN A 194 20.68 8.56 -7.31
CA GLN A 194 22.01 8.74 -7.93
C GLN A 194 21.95 8.51 -9.44
N ALA A 195 22.80 9.22 -10.18
CA ALA A 195 22.99 8.96 -11.60
C ALA A 195 23.74 7.63 -11.78
N GLY A 196 23.27 6.81 -12.70
CA GLY A 196 23.91 5.57 -13.10
C GLY A 196 23.95 5.40 -14.62
N PRO A 197 24.74 4.47 -15.13
CA PRO A 197 24.92 4.30 -16.58
C PRO A 197 23.63 3.88 -17.31
N GLY A 198 22.66 3.26 -16.61
CA GLY A 198 21.33 2.89 -17.13
C GLY A 198 20.20 3.85 -16.76
N GLY A 199 20.54 5.04 -16.23
CA GLY A 199 19.58 6.07 -15.80
C GLY A 199 19.70 6.38 -14.31
N THR A 200 18.97 7.39 -13.87
CA THR A 200 18.96 7.84 -12.48
C THR A 200 18.08 6.92 -11.62
N GLY A 201 18.55 6.58 -10.42
CA GLY A 201 17.74 5.92 -9.40
C GLY A 201 16.61 6.80 -8.86
N ASP A 202 15.89 6.37 -7.87
CA ASP A 202 14.76 7.08 -7.30
C ASP A 202 15.09 7.69 -5.94
N GLY A 203 14.40 8.77 -5.59
CA GLY A 203 14.38 9.30 -4.24
C GLY A 203 13.28 8.62 -3.42
N ILE A 204 13.59 8.16 -2.22
CA ILE A 204 12.61 7.61 -1.27
C ILE A 204 12.46 8.60 -0.12
N VAL A 205 11.34 9.29 -0.05
CA VAL A 205 11.05 10.28 1.00
C VAL A 205 10.24 9.60 2.11
N THR A 206 10.80 9.55 3.32
CA THR A 206 10.09 9.09 4.52
C THR A 206 9.55 10.31 5.28
N ILE A 207 8.25 10.35 5.51
CA ILE A 207 7.56 11.45 6.19
C ILE A 207 7.52 11.20 7.69
N THR A 208 7.83 12.24 8.46
CA THR A 208 7.66 12.28 9.92
C THR A 208 6.82 13.49 10.28
N ILE A 209 5.68 13.27 10.95
CA ILE A 209 4.78 14.35 11.38
C ILE A 209 5.24 14.82 12.75
N GLN A 210 5.48 16.13 12.90
CA GLN A 210 5.85 16.73 14.18
C GLN A 210 4.66 16.70 15.14
N PRO A 211 4.85 16.35 16.42
CA PRO A 211 3.82 16.50 17.43
C PRO A 211 3.46 17.97 17.57
N HIS A 212 2.19 18.25 17.86
CA HIS A 212 1.72 19.60 18.08
C HIS A 212 1.52 19.87 19.58
N ARG A 213 1.63 21.14 19.99
CA ARG A 213 1.56 21.54 21.40
C ARG A 213 0.24 21.14 22.08
N PHE A 214 -0.88 21.23 21.37
CA PHE A 214 -2.22 20.99 21.93
C PHE A 214 -3.13 20.16 21.02
N PHE A 215 -2.73 19.86 19.78
CA PHE A 215 -3.47 18.93 18.94
C PHE A 215 -2.90 17.51 19.05
N ASN A 216 -3.79 16.54 19.26
CA ASN A 216 -3.47 15.13 19.24
C ASN A 216 -4.24 14.43 18.11
N ARG A 217 -3.58 13.55 17.34
CA ARG A 217 -4.23 12.77 16.29
C ARG A 217 -4.72 11.45 16.85
N VAL A 218 -5.97 11.08 16.54
CA VAL A 218 -6.55 9.77 16.86
C VAL A 218 -7.26 9.26 15.61
N GLY A 219 -6.61 8.35 14.88
CA GLY A 219 -7.07 7.98 13.54
C GLY A 219 -7.02 9.16 12.58
N ASP A 220 -8.16 9.51 11.98
CA ASP A 220 -8.29 10.70 11.15
C ASP A 220 -8.84 11.91 11.93
N ASP A 221 -9.22 11.74 13.20
CA ASP A 221 -9.70 12.83 14.03
C ASP A 221 -8.56 13.59 14.70
N VAL A 222 -8.83 14.85 15.01
CA VAL A 222 -7.97 15.73 15.82
C VAL A 222 -8.63 15.93 17.18
N ARG A 223 -7.91 15.72 18.28
CA ARG A 223 -8.36 16.00 19.64
C ARG A 223 -7.65 17.22 20.20
N ILE A 224 -8.41 18.01 20.97
CA ILE A 224 -7.91 19.14 21.74
C ILE A 224 -8.64 19.21 23.08
N ASP A 225 -7.89 19.49 24.14
CA ASP A 225 -8.44 19.87 25.43
C ASP A 225 -8.56 21.40 25.46
N LEU A 226 -9.80 21.89 25.60
CA LEU A 226 -10.11 23.31 25.58
C LEU A 226 -10.39 23.79 26.97
N PRO A 227 -9.53 24.62 27.57
CA PRO A 227 -9.85 25.30 28.85
C PRO A 227 -11.00 26.29 28.62
N ILE A 228 -11.99 26.24 29.51
CA ILE A 228 -13.12 27.16 29.59
C ILE A 228 -13.25 27.66 31.03
N SER A 229 -13.69 28.89 31.17
CA SER A 229 -13.94 29.45 32.50
C SER A 229 -15.16 28.84 33.21
N LEU A 230 -15.24 28.97 34.51
CA LEU A 230 -16.40 28.53 35.27
C LEU A 230 -17.70 29.21 34.78
N SER A 231 -17.65 30.49 34.47
CA SER A 231 -18.80 31.23 33.93
C SER A 231 -19.26 30.71 32.58
N GLU A 232 -18.32 30.41 31.67
CA GLU A 232 -18.63 29.80 30.35
C GLU A 232 -19.23 28.40 30.49
N ALA A 233 -18.76 27.63 31.48
CA ALA A 233 -19.29 26.29 31.73
C ALA A 233 -20.72 26.34 32.30
N VAL A 234 -20.98 27.24 33.25
CA VAL A 234 -22.29 27.34 33.94
C VAL A 234 -23.34 28.01 33.04
N LEU A 235 -22.99 29.16 32.50
CA LEU A 235 -23.97 29.99 31.75
C LEU A 235 -24.07 29.62 30.27
N GLY A 236 -23.08 28.93 29.76
CA GLY A 236 -22.89 28.71 28.33
C GLY A 236 -22.24 29.94 27.68
N ALA A 237 -21.52 29.74 26.64
CA ALA A 237 -20.83 30.79 25.89
C ALA A 237 -20.53 30.36 24.44
N SER A 238 -20.23 31.36 23.61
CA SER A 238 -19.61 31.12 22.29
C SER A 238 -18.12 31.41 22.44
N VAL A 239 -17.29 30.36 22.36
CA VAL A 239 -15.85 30.43 22.57
C VAL A 239 -15.07 30.19 21.27
N ARG A 240 -13.90 30.82 21.17
CA ARG A 240 -13.04 30.67 20.00
C ARG A 240 -12.13 29.47 20.19
N VAL A 241 -12.26 28.48 19.29
CA VAL A 241 -11.50 27.22 19.32
C VAL A 241 -10.51 27.17 18.16
N PRO A 242 -9.22 26.89 18.41
CA PRO A 242 -8.26 26.67 17.32
C PRO A 242 -8.58 25.36 16.59
N THR A 243 -8.47 25.40 15.28
CA THR A 243 -8.53 24.21 14.42
C THR A 243 -7.32 24.20 13.50
N VAL A 244 -7.10 23.07 12.81
CA VAL A 244 -6.00 22.95 11.84
C VAL A 244 -6.12 23.92 10.64
N GLU A 245 -7.29 24.52 10.42
CA GLU A 245 -7.53 25.51 9.35
C GLU A 245 -7.76 26.93 9.88
N GLY A 246 -7.46 27.19 11.13
CA GLY A 246 -7.71 28.46 11.80
C GLY A 246 -8.75 28.33 12.91
N ALA A 247 -9.04 29.43 13.59
CA ALA A 247 -9.96 29.41 14.73
C ALA A 247 -11.42 29.56 14.29
N VAL A 248 -12.31 28.80 14.95
CA VAL A 248 -13.76 28.84 14.73
C VAL A 248 -14.50 29.12 16.03
N MET A 249 -15.73 29.64 15.95
CA MET A 249 -16.59 29.81 17.10
C MET A 249 -17.31 28.50 17.42
N LEU A 250 -17.26 28.09 18.69
CA LEU A 250 -17.93 26.89 19.21
C LEU A 250 -18.88 27.30 20.33
N THR A 251 -20.13 26.89 20.27
CA THR A 251 -21.09 27.13 21.36
C THR A 251 -20.92 26.06 22.44
N VAL A 252 -20.55 26.49 23.62
CA VAL A 252 -20.54 25.69 24.84
C VAL A 252 -21.94 25.77 25.47
N PRO A 253 -22.67 24.66 25.59
CA PRO A 253 -23.99 24.66 26.24
C PRO A 253 -23.87 25.00 27.74
N ALA A 254 -24.87 25.68 28.27
CA ALA A 254 -24.96 25.91 29.70
C ALA A 254 -24.98 24.60 30.49
N GLY A 255 -24.37 24.61 31.68
CA GLY A 255 -24.22 23.40 32.51
C GLY A 255 -23.22 22.38 31.92
N SER A 256 -22.25 22.82 31.15
CA SER A 256 -21.19 21.95 30.64
C SER A 256 -20.18 21.62 31.73
N THR A 257 -19.65 20.39 31.72
CA THR A 257 -18.67 19.92 32.72
C THR A 257 -17.36 19.53 32.00
N SER A 258 -16.28 19.44 32.79
CA SER A 258 -15.01 18.88 32.31
C SER A 258 -15.22 17.45 31.76
N GLY A 259 -14.53 17.12 30.66
CA GLY A 259 -14.63 15.83 29.97
C GLY A 259 -15.75 15.78 28.91
N LYS A 260 -16.68 16.74 28.87
CA LYS A 260 -17.67 16.83 27.81
C LYS A 260 -16.99 17.12 26.49
N THR A 261 -17.25 16.27 25.49
CA THR A 261 -16.65 16.39 24.15
C THR A 261 -17.65 16.97 23.16
N LEU A 262 -17.27 18.04 22.49
CA LEU A 262 -17.99 18.67 21.39
C LEU A 262 -17.28 18.36 20.07
N ARG A 263 -18.06 18.21 18.98
CA ARG A 263 -17.55 17.80 17.68
C ARG A 263 -17.64 18.91 16.64
N LEU A 264 -16.51 19.20 16.01
CA LEU A 264 -16.42 20.07 14.83
C LEU A 264 -16.21 19.20 13.60
N ARG A 265 -17.24 19.08 12.80
CA ARG A 265 -17.25 18.18 11.63
C ARG A 265 -16.25 18.62 10.57
N GLY A 266 -15.55 17.65 9.98
CA GLY A 266 -14.64 17.85 8.87
C GLY A 266 -13.42 18.71 9.20
N ARG A 267 -12.99 18.78 10.49
CA ARG A 267 -11.82 19.55 10.94
C ARG A 267 -10.66 18.67 11.38
N GLY A 268 -10.67 17.39 10.98
CA GLY A 268 -9.61 16.43 11.19
C GLY A 268 -8.65 16.31 10.00
N PHE A 269 -7.95 15.19 9.93
CA PHE A 269 -7.07 14.80 8.84
C PHE A 269 -7.88 14.31 7.62
N HIS A 270 -7.28 14.44 6.46
CA HIS A 270 -7.79 13.78 5.25
C HIS A 270 -7.43 12.29 5.27
N GLY A 271 -8.43 11.42 5.33
CA GLY A 271 -8.28 9.98 5.33
C GLY A 271 -8.02 9.40 3.92
N LYS A 272 -7.50 8.17 3.85
CA LYS A 272 -7.19 7.45 2.59
C LYS A 272 -8.40 7.26 1.67
N GLY A 273 -9.62 7.24 2.25
CA GLY A 273 -10.89 7.06 1.53
C GLY A 273 -11.51 8.35 0.95
N GLY A 274 -10.81 9.48 0.99
CA GLY A 274 -11.34 10.77 0.54
C GLY A 274 -12.30 11.44 1.54
N THR A 275 -12.58 10.82 2.67
CA THR A 275 -13.32 11.41 3.79
C THR A 275 -12.36 12.21 4.66
N ARG A 276 -12.87 13.20 5.37
CA ARG A 276 -12.12 13.97 6.33
C ARG A 276 -12.63 13.67 7.73
N GLY A 277 -11.71 13.47 8.67
CA GLY A 277 -12.04 13.31 10.08
C GLY A 277 -12.60 14.58 10.73
N ASP A 278 -12.99 14.47 11.96
CA ASP A 278 -13.57 15.55 12.76
C ASP A 278 -12.55 16.09 13.78
N GLN A 279 -12.85 17.25 14.34
CA GLN A 279 -12.14 17.71 15.55
C GLN A 279 -13.01 17.49 16.77
N LEU A 280 -12.46 16.80 17.75
CA LEU A 280 -13.08 16.51 19.04
C LEU A 280 -12.51 17.47 20.08
N VAL A 281 -13.37 18.32 20.63
CA VAL A 281 -13.02 19.36 21.60
C VAL A 281 -13.50 18.90 22.96
N THR A 282 -12.58 18.52 23.84
CA THR A 282 -12.89 18.13 25.22
C THR A 282 -12.82 19.38 26.10
N LEU A 283 -13.93 19.71 26.74
CA LEU A 283 -14.01 20.86 27.64
C LEU A 283 -13.28 20.56 28.95
N MET A 284 -12.47 21.50 29.40
CA MET A 284 -11.75 21.45 30.68
C MET A 284 -12.07 22.73 31.46
N VAL A 285 -12.92 22.61 32.49
CA VAL A 285 -13.27 23.76 33.30
C VAL A 285 -12.04 24.19 34.14
N ASP A 286 -11.61 25.41 33.91
CA ASP A 286 -10.51 26.05 34.64
C ASP A 286 -11.07 27.01 35.69
N LEU A 287 -10.64 26.83 36.91
CA LEU A 287 -11.08 27.66 38.05
C LEU A 287 -10.07 28.77 38.27
N PRO A 288 -10.55 30.00 38.53
CA PRO A 288 -9.66 31.12 38.87
C PRO A 288 -8.93 30.81 40.18
N VAL A 289 -7.60 30.89 40.13
CA VAL A 289 -6.76 30.68 41.31
C VAL A 289 -6.74 31.96 42.15
N GLY A 290 -7.04 31.84 43.45
CA GLY A 290 -6.96 32.98 44.41
C GLY A 290 -8.10 34.00 44.29
N ASP A 291 -9.25 33.60 43.76
CA ASP A 291 -10.45 34.44 43.71
C ASP A 291 -11.23 34.32 45.04
N ASP A 292 -10.99 35.26 45.93
CA ASP A 292 -11.63 35.32 47.28
C ASP A 292 -13.16 35.41 47.17
N ALA A 293 -13.69 36.10 46.16
CA ALA A 293 -15.13 36.21 45.96
C ALA A 293 -15.76 34.86 45.62
N LEU A 294 -15.10 34.07 44.76
CA LEU A 294 -15.53 32.72 44.44
C LEU A 294 -15.45 31.80 45.68
N VAL A 295 -14.39 31.95 46.48
CA VAL A 295 -14.22 31.17 47.72
C VAL A 295 -15.35 31.45 48.69
N GLU A 296 -15.67 32.74 48.94
CA GLU A 296 -16.79 33.15 49.79
C GLU A 296 -18.15 32.69 49.25
N PHE A 297 -18.37 32.82 47.96
CA PHE A 297 -19.57 32.31 47.32
C PHE A 297 -19.74 30.80 47.56
N VAL A 298 -18.69 29.99 47.33
CA VAL A 298 -18.73 28.53 47.54
C VAL A 298 -18.94 28.16 49.00
N ARG A 299 -18.35 28.90 49.95
CA ARG A 299 -18.60 28.71 51.41
C ARG A 299 -20.05 28.96 51.76
N GLY A 300 -20.66 29.97 51.16
CA GLY A 300 -22.07 30.34 51.40
C GLY A 300 -23.08 29.46 50.68
N TRP A 301 -22.64 28.67 49.69
CA TRP A 301 -23.55 27.83 48.92
C TRP A 301 -24.02 26.63 49.72
N LYS A 302 -25.28 26.67 50.14
CA LYS A 302 -25.89 25.66 51.06
C LYS A 302 -25.99 24.26 50.45
N ASP A 303 -26.20 24.18 49.13
CA ASP A 303 -26.42 22.94 48.43
C ASP A 303 -25.15 22.42 47.69
N ARG A 304 -23.96 22.91 48.11
CA ARG A 304 -22.68 22.58 47.45
C ARG A 304 -22.34 21.08 47.47
N ASP A 305 -22.85 20.33 48.45
CA ASP A 305 -22.53 18.93 48.71
C ASP A 305 -23.71 17.99 48.45
N THR A 306 -24.73 18.40 47.65
CA THR A 306 -25.96 17.64 47.41
C THR A 306 -25.76 16.38 46.52
N GLY A 307 -24.57 16.12 46.06
CA GLY A 307 -24.27 14.90 45.31
C GLY A 307 -22.82 14.45 45.44
N ASN A 308 -22.60 13.16 45.55
CA ASN A 308 -21.25 12.61 45.47
C ASN A 308 -20.87 12.40 44.00
N PRO A 309 -19.96 13.24 43.41
CA PRO A 309 -19.55 13.09 42.02
C PRO A 309 -18.81 11.77 41.76
N ARG A 310 -18.43 11.03 42.82
CA ARG A 310 -17.71 9.77 42.76
C ARG A 310 -18.64 8.54 42.97
N SER A 311 -19.95 8.76 43.15
CA SER A 311 -20.90 7.65 43.37
C SER A 311 -20.85 6.54 42.31
N GLY A 312 -20.59 6.91 41.04
CA GLY A 312 -20.41 5.98 39.95
C GLY A 312 -19.09 5.17 39.98
N MET A 313 -18.16 5.53 40.86
CA MET A 313 -16.84 4.89 41.00
C MET A 313 -16.80 3.87 42.15
N GLY A 314 -17.92 3.71 42.88
CA GLY A 314 -18.03 2.78 44.00
C GLY A 314 -17.32 3.23 45.31
N VAL A 315 -17.03 4.53 45.46
CA VAL A 315 -16.39 5.12 46.64
C VAL A 315 -17.22 6.25 47.22
#